data_1990a34f4d1a91c1037d37e0cef806ef
#
_entry.id   1990a34f4d1a91c1037d37e0cef806ef
#
_cell.length_a   1.000
_cell.length_b   1.000
_cell.length_c   1.000
_cell.angle_alpha   90.00
_cell.angle_beta   90.00
_cell.angle_gamma   90.00
#
_symmetry.space_group_name_H-M   'P 1'
#
loop_
_entity.id
_entity.type
_entity.pdbx_description
1 polymer ?
#
loop_
_entity_poly.entity_id
_entity_poly.type
_entity_poly.pdbx_seq_one_letter_code
_entity_poly.pdbx_strand_id
1 'polypeptide(L)'
;WEKNPEKYLTNPDGSYILNKDGTPRKKGGRPKNSELSDIQLALRAKKKLDRKSTKVKKLTRSLAKVKKEVEAETKALTSNVLTKEETKVLPDELQEHLDTTGSHVAFMPNDGPQTDFLAAAEKDVLYGGAAGGGKSFAMLIDPLRYCDKSAHRALILRRSMPELRELIDKSRELYPKAFPGAKFREVEKLWNFPSGAKIEFGFLERDADVYRYQGQ
;
A
#
# COMPACT_ATOMS: atom_id res chain seq x y z
N TRP A 1 6.88 -59.79 -2.39
CA TRP A 1 5.48 -59.51 -2.00
C TRP A 1 4.88 -60.75 -1.31
N GLU A 2 5.29 -61.89 -1.63
CA GLU A 2 4.82 -63.18 -1.05
C GLU A 2 5.00 -63.29 0.46
N LYS A 3 6.04 -62.64 1.03
CA LYS A 3 6.30 -62.62 2.49
C LYS A 3 5.39 -61.63 3.26
N ASN A 4 4.72 -60.70 2.59
CA ASN A 4 3.88 -59.70 3.22
C ASN A 4 2.73 -59.24 2.29
N PRO A 5 1.77 -60.08 1.97
CA PRO A 5 0.72 -59.82 0.99
C PRO A 5 -0.17 -58.63 1.37
N GLU A 6 -0.43 -58.40 2.66
CA GLU A 6 -1.24 -57.32 3.20
C GLU A 6 -0.75 -55.89 2.88
N LYS A 7 0.52 -55.77 2.43
CA LYS A 7 1.10 -54.48 2.03
C LYS A 7 0.79 -54.06 0.60
N TYR A 8 0.13 -54.93 -0.17
CA TYR A 8 -0.15 -54.71 -1.58
C TYR A 8 -1.64 -54.59 -1.86
N LEU A 9 -1.98 -53.91 -2.92
CA LEU A 9 -3.36 -53.79 -3.37
C LEU A 9 -3.78 -55.02 -4.13
N THR A 10 -4.94 -55.55 -3.80
CA THR A 10 -5.54 -56.72 -4.47
C THR A 10 -6.90 -56.37 -5.08
N ASN A 11 -7.23 -57.03 -6.17
CA ASN A 11 -8.56 -57.02 -6.76
C ASN A 11 -9.54 -57.85 -5.89
N PRO A 12 -10.87 -57.78 -6.11
CA PRO A 12 -11.87 -58.55 -5.38
C PRO A 12 -11.68 -60.08 -5.56
N ASP A 13 -11.04 -60.52 -6.62
CA ASP A 13 -10.70 -61.92 -6.93
C ASP A 13 -9.44 -62.44 -6.21
N GLY A 14 -8.76 -61.60 -5.43
CA GLY A 14 -7.53 -61.94 -4.72
C GLY A 14 -6.25 -61.72 -5.52
N SER A 15 -6.31 -61.38 -6.80
CA SER A 15 -5.14 -61.07 -7.61
C SER A 15 -4.52 -59.71 -7.27
N TYR A 16 -3.18 -59.58 -7.42
CA TYR A 16 -2.51 -58.30 -7.14
C TYR A 16 -2.74 -57.27 -8.27
N ILE A 17 -2.98 -56.05 -7.89
CA ILE A 17 -2.96 -54.92 -8.82
C ILE A 17 -1.51 -54.59 -9.15
N LEU A 18 -1.14 -54.65 -10.44
CA LEU A 18 0.23 -54.47 -10.90
C LEU A 18 0.50 -53.00 -11.33
N ASN A 19 1.73 -52.59 -11.17
CA ASN A 19 2.27 -51.37 -11.79
C ASN A 19 2.55 -51.62 -13.29
N LYS A 20 2.95 -50.59 -14.03
CA LYS A 20 3.30 -50.70 -15.46
C LYS A 20 4.53 -51.61 -15.72
N ASP A 21 5.37 -51.84 -14.71
CA ASP A 21 6.55 -52.67 -14.72
C ASP A 21 6.27 -54.13 -14.33
N GLY A 22 5.00 -54.51 -14.15
CA GLY A 22 4.58 -55.86 -13.74
C GLY A 22 4.78 -56.18 -12.25
N THR A 23 5.24 -55.25 -11.44
CA THR A 23 5.39 -55.46 -9.98
C THR A 23 4.08 -55.17 -9.24
N PRO A 24 3.77 -55.90 -8.15
CA PRO A 24 2.58 -55.62 -7.34
C PRO A 24 2.59 -54.22 -6.75
N ARG A 25 1.49 -53.50 -6.93
CA ARG A 25 1.31 -52.15 -6.43
C ARG A 25 1.13 -52.17 -4.92
N LYS A 26 2.05 -51.54 -4.19
CA LYS A 26 1.94 -51.36 -2.73
C LYS A 26 0.71 -50.54 -2.37
N LYS A 27 0.04 -50.94 -1.30
CA LYS A 27 -0.97 -50.08 -0.66
C LYS A 27 -0.31 -48.74 -0.33
N GLY A 28 -0.48 -47.77 -1.20
CA GLY A 28 0.10 -46.43 -1.03
C GLY A 28 -0.75 -45.65 -0.07
N GLY A 29 -0.11 -45.05 0.89
CA GLY A 29 -0.78 -44.08 1.72
C GLY A 29 -0.45 -44.21 3.20
N ARG A 30 -0.33 -43.08 3.82
CA ARG A 30 -0.25 -42.91 5.28
C ARG A 30 -1.54 -43.46 5.86
N PRO A 31 -1.55 -44.37 6.85
CA PRO A 31 -2.79 -44.87 7.45
C PRO A 31 -3.71 -43.73 7.88
N LYS A 32 -5.01 -43.92 7.68
CA LYS A 32 -6.02 -42.94 8.10
C LYS A 32 -6.01 -42.78 9.63
N ASN A 33 -6.45 -41.63 10.16
CA ASN A 33 -6.43 -41.42 11.61
C ASN A 33 -7.28 -42.45 12.40
N SER A 34 -8.32 -42.97 11.77
CA SER A 34 -9.16 -44.04 12.34
C SER A 34 -8.45 -45.40 12.51
N GLU A 35 -7.29 -45.57 11.85
CA GLU A 35 -6.54 -46.81 11.89
C GLU A 35 -5.32 -46.75 12.83
N LEU A 36 -5.15 -45.61 13.50
CA LEU A 36 -4.00 -45.33 14.38
C LEU A 36 -4.39 -45.44 15.85
N SER A 37 -3.55 -46.07 16.65
CA SER A 37 -3.70 -46.01 18.11
C SER A 37 -3.53 -44.58 18.62
N ASP A 38 -4.11 -44.28 19.77
CA ASP A 38 -4.03 -42.95 20.41
C ASP A 38 -2.61 -42.46 20.62
N ILE A 39 -1.68 -43.38 20.93
CA ILE A 39 -0.25 -43.08 21.06
C ILE A 39 0.34 -42.62 19.73
N GLN A 40 -0.01 -43.29 18.62
CA GLN A 40 0.48 -42.91 17.30
C GLN A 40 -0.11 -41.59 16.81
N LEU A 41 -1.36 -41.27 17.18
CA LEU A 41 -2.01 -40.00 16.92
C LEU A 41 -1.31 -38.89 17.69
N ALA A 42 -1.01 -39.09 18.97
CA ALA A 42 -0.30 -38.15 19.82
C ALA A 42 1.12 -37.83 19.29
N LEU A 43 1.87 -38.86 18.87
CA LEU A 43 3.19 -38.71 18.27
C LEU A 43 3.13 -37.93 16.95
N ARG A 44 2.11 -38.15 16.12
CA ARG A 44 1.89 -37.36 14.89
C ARG A 44 1.58 -35.90 15.20
N ALA A 45 0.73 -35.65 16.18
CA ALA A 45 0.38 -34.29 16.61
C ALA A 45 1.63 -33.54 17.15
N LYS A 46 2.44 -34.21 18.00
CA LYS A 46 3.69 -33.65 18.50
C LYS A 46 4.65 -33.28 17.37
N LYS A 47 4.89 -34.20 16.40
CA LYS A 47 5.77 -33.94 15.25
C LYS A 47 5.27 -32.80 14.35
N LYS A 48 3.94 -32.62 14.22
CA LYS A 48 3.33 -31.50 13.50
C LYS A 48 3.54 -30.17 14.22
N LEU A 49 3.45 -30.20 15.55
CA LEU A 49 3.69 -29.02 16.42
C LEU A 49 5.15 -28.57 16.35
N ASP A 50 6.10 -29.50 16.45
CA ASP A 50 7.54 -29.23 16.36
C ASP A 50 7.92 -28.61 15.01
N ARG A 51 7.35 -29.10 13.90
CA ARG A 51 7.54 -28.50 12.57
C ARG A 51 7.00 -27.08 12.48
N LYS A 52 5.82 -26.80 13.08
CA LYS A 52 5.26 -25.44 13.15
C LYS A 52 6.14 -24.53 13.98
N SER A 53 6.60 -24.98 15.15
CA SER A 53 7.52 -24.25 16.03
C SER A 53 8.82 -23.88 15.32
N THR A 54 9.42 -24.81 14.57
CA THR A 54 10.63 -24.53 13.79
C THR A 54 10.38 -23.50 12.69
N LYS A 55 9.22 -23.57 12.01
CA LYS A 55 8.84 -22.59 10.99
C LYS A 55 8.63 -21.19 11.60
N VAL A 56 7.98 -21.10 12.77
CA VAL A 56 7.81 -19.85 13.50
C VAL A 56 9.15 -19.25 13.91
N LYS A 57 10.07 -20.04 14.48
CA LYS A 57 11.44 -19.58 14.83
C LYS A 57 12.19 -19.02 13.62
N LYS A 58 12.06 -19.67 12.43
CA LYS A 58 12.70 -19.20 11.20
C LYS A 58 12.09 -17.86 10.76
N LEU A 59 10.77 -17.70 10.80
CA LEU A 59 10.08 -16.46 10.46
C LEU A 59 10.43 -15.32 11.42
N THR A 60 10.52 -15.60 12.72
CA THR A 60 10.93 -14.61 13.73
C THR A 60 12.36 -14.10 13.49
N ARG A 61 13.28 -14.99 13.13
CA ARG A 61 14.65 -14.59 12.77
C ARG A 61 14.68 -13.72 11.50
N SER A 62 13.89 -14.06 10.50
CA SER A 62 13.76 -13.27 9.26
C SER A 62 13.19 -11.89 9.54
N LEU A 63 12.14 -11.80 10.36
CA LEU A 63 11.54 -10.52 10.79
C LEU A 63 12.53 -9.66 11.55
N ALA A 64 13.32 -10.25 12.48
CA ALA A 64 14.34 -9.51 13.22
C ALA A 64 15.44 -8.93 12.30
N LYS A 65 15.80 -9.68 11.23
CA LYS A 65 16.76 -9.19 10.23
C LYS A 65 16.20 -8.01 9.44
N VAL A 66 14.99 -8.13 8.92
CA VAL A 66 14.33 -7.05 8.18
C VAL A 66 14.12 -5.81 9.05
N LYS A 67 13.71 -6.00 10.32
CA LYS A 67 13.57 -4.89 11.26
C LYS A 67 14.88 -4.12 11.46
N LYS A 68 16.00 -4.84 11.59
CA LYS A 68 17.33 -4.22 11.73
C LYS A 68 17.77 -3.50 10.45
N GLU A 69 17.46 -4.03 9.28
CA GLU A 69 17.72 -3.37 7.98
C GLU A 69 16.89 -2.08 7.84
N VAL A 70 15.60 -2.13 8.17
CA VAL A 70 14.71 -0.95 8.15
C VAL A 70 15.17 0.11 9.18
N GLU A 71 15.59 -0.28 10.39
CA GLU A 71 16.13 0.65 11.39
C GLU A 71 17.45 1.29 10.92
N ALA A 72 18.28 0.56 10.20
CA ALA A 72 19.53 1.10 9.63
C ALA A 72 19.23 2.08 8.48
N GLU A 73 18.30 1.74 7.59
CA GLU A 73 17.87 2.63 6.50
C GLU A 73 17.18 3.90 7.02
N THR A 74 16.27 3.76 8.00
CA THR A 74 15.63 4.93 8.63
C THR A 74 16.65 5.83 9.31
N LYS A 75 17.66 5.26 9.99
CA LYS A 75 18.74 6.06 10.58
C LYS A 75 19.61 6.75 9.53
N ALA A 76 19.90 6.10 8.42
CA ALA A 76 20.62 6.70 7.30
C ALA A 76 19.80 7.81 6.62
N LEU A 77 18.50 7.60 6.43
CA LEU A 77 17.58 8.62 5.90
C LEU A 77 17.43 9.80 6.85
N THR A 78 17.28 9.58 8.17
CA THR A 78 17.22 10.65 9.17
C THR A 78 18.54 11.43 9.26
N SER A 79 19.70 10.78 9.18
CA SER A 79 20.99 11.49 9.14
C SER A 79 21.15 12.33 7.87
N ASN A 80 20.67 11.85 6.72
CA ASN A 80 20.63 12.63 5.47
C ASN A 80 19.60 13.76 5.49
N VAL A 81 18.49 13.59 6.21
CA VAL A 81 17.46 14.64 6.38
C VAL A 81 17.97 15.73 7.33
N LEU A 82 18.68 15.36 8.39
CA LEU A 82 19.26 16.33 9.33
C LEU A 82 20.41 17.16 8.76
N THR A 83 21.08 16.66 7.70
CA THR A 83 22.10 17.46 6.96
C THR A 83 21.49 18.26 5.80
N LYS A 84 20.21 18.11 5.50
CA LYS A 84 19.44 18.84 4.48
C LYS A 84 18.29 19.69 5.05
N GLU A 85 18.22 19.89 6.33
CA GLU A 85 17.51 21.05 6.89
C GLU A 85 18.38 22.31 6.65
N GLU A 86 18.61 22.66 5.40
CA GLU A 86 18.50 24.03 5.00
C GLU A 86 17.05 24.40 5.27
N THR A 87 16.80 24.97 6.42
CA THR A 87 15.57 25.70 6.71
C THR A 87 15.39 26.63 5.52
N LYS A 88 14.42 26.32 4.66
CA LYS A 88 14.08 27.13 3.51
C LYS A 88 13.54 28.43 4.11
N VAL A 89 14.44 29.39 4.31
CA VAL A 89 14.10 30.71 4.85
C VAL A 89 13.20 31.38 3.82
N LEU A 90 12.00 31.72 4.25
CA LEU A 90 11.08 32.49 3.42
C LEU A 90 11.77 33.78 3.00
N PRO A 91 11.62 34.24 1.76
CA PRO A 91 12.05 35.57 1.36
C PRO A 91 11.52 36.61 2.34
N ASP A 92 12.37 37.57 2.73
CA ASP A 92 12.06 38.58 3.77
C ASP A 92 10.77 39.32 3.50
N GLU A 93 10.48 39.65 2.23
CA GLU A 93 9.24 40.30 1.78
C GLU A 93 7.98 39.44 2.10
N LEU A 94 8.10 38.11 1.95
CA LEU A 94 6.99 37.21 2.24
C LEU A 94 6.83 37.00 3.73
N GLN A 95 7.91 36.98 4.49
CA GLN A 95 7.90 36.88 5.94
C GLN A 95 7.24 38.12 6.54
N GLU A 96 7.61 39.32 6.11
CA GLU A 96 7.02 40.59 6.54
C GLU A 96 5.53 40.66 6.22
N HIS A 97 5.12 40.18 5.05
CA HIS A 97 3.71 40.11 4.67
C HIS A 97 2.91 39.16 5.57
N LEU A 98 3.46 38.00 5.91
CA LEU A 98 2.84 37.01 6.79
C LEU A 98 2.70 37.55 8.22
N ASP A 99 3.73 38.18 8.74
CA ASP A 99 3.73 38.77 10.07
C ASP A 99 2.70 39.89 10.18
N THR A 100 2.52 40.69 9.12
CA THR A 100 1.55 41.79 9.06
C THR A 100 0.10 41.30 8.96
N THR A 101 -0.14 40.18 8.22
CA THR A 101 -1.50 39.68 7.98
C THR A 101 -1.94 38.61 8.99
N GLY A 102 -1.04 38.12 9.85
CA GLY A 102 -1.29 36.98 10.74
C GLY A 102 -1.53 35.67 10.00
N SER A 103 -1.16 35.62 8.71
CA SER A 103 -1.28 34.42 7.87
C SER A 103 -0.10 33.49 8.09
N HIS A 104 -0.25 32.25 7.70
CA HIS A 104 0.86 31.28 7.75
C HIS A 104 0.99 30.54 6.41
N VAL A 105 2.22 30.16 6.06
CA VAL A 105 2.47 29.38 4.86
C VAL A 105 2.15 27.91 5.12
N ALA A 106 1.11 27.41 4.47
CA ALA A 106 0.72 25.99 4.57
C ALA A 106 1.59 25.07 3.68
N PHE A 107 2.15 25.62 2.60
CA PHE A 107 3.00 24.88 1.66
C PHE A 107 3.91 25.83 0.87
N MET A 108 5.16 25.44 0.68
CA MET A 108 6.12 26.12 -0.20
C MET A 108 6.63 25.12 -1.26
N PRO A 109 6.47 25.43 -2.56
CA PRO A 109 6.97 24.56 -3.62
C PRO A 109 8.50 24.52 -3.63
N ASN A 110 9.05 23.45 -4.17
CA ASN A 110 10.47 23.38 -4.48
C ASN A 110 10.76 24.21 -5.75
N ASP A 111 11.90 24.88 -5.78
CA ASP A 111 12.31 25.65 -6.95
C ASP A 111 12.47 24.76 -8.18
N GLY A 112 12.21 25.32 -9.36
CA GLY A 112 12.27 24.65 -10.64
C GLY A 112 10.96 23.95 -11.01
N PRO A 113 10.99 22.66 -11.46
CA PRO A 113 9.84 22.05 -12.12
C PRO A 113 8.54 22.02 -11.31
N GLN A 114 8.59 22.03 -9.97
CA GLN A 114 7.39 22.07 -9.15
C GLN A 114 6.77 23.48 -9.13
N THR A 115 7.61 24.50 -9.04
CA THR A 115 7.18 25.90 -9.15
C THR A 115 6.64 26.19 -10.54
N ASP A 116 7.34 25.73 -11.59
CA ASP A 116 6.92 25.91 -12.98
C ASP A 116 5.56 25.28 -13.25
N PHE A 117 5.35 24.05 -12.75
CA PHE A 117 4.03 23.37 -12.83
C PHE A 117 2.93 24.17 -12.14
N LEU A 118 3.19 24.62 -10.91
CA LEU A 118 2.21 25.40 -10.14
C LEU A 118 2.00 26.80 -10.71
N ALA A 119 2.91 27.37 -11.44
CA ALA A 119 2.79 28.66 -12.13
C ALA A 119 2.13 28.54 -13.52
N ALA A 120 2.01 27.33 -14.07
CA ALA A 120 1.50 27.11 -15.41
C ALA A 120 0.05 27.60 -15.53
N ALA A 121 -0.25 28.31 -16.62
CA ALA A 121 -1.57 28.83 -16.99
C ALA A 121 -2.21 28.02 -18.13
N GLU A 122 -1.49 27.06 -18.68
CA GLU A 122 -1.91 26.21 -19.78
C GLU A 122 -3.07 25.30 -19.37
N LYS A 123 -3.93 25.01 -20.35
CA LYS A 123 -5.09 24.15 -20.13
C LYS A 123 -4.69 22.69 -19.83
N ASP A 124 -3.65 22.22 -20.50
CA ASP A 124 -3.12 20.86 -20.38
C ASP A 124 -1.65 20.94 -20.00
N VAL A 125 -1.29 20.42 -18.82
CA VAL A 125 0.07 20.45 -18.28
C VAL A 125 0.55 19.03 -17.98
N LEU A 126 1.74 18.66 -18.48
CA LEU A 126 2.39 17.40 -18.16
C LEU A 126 3.57 17.64 -17.20
N TYR A 127 3.45 17.13 -15.97
CA TYR A 127 4.50 17.18 -14.98
C TYR A 127 5.14 15.79 -14.80
N GLY A 128 6.24 15.54 -15.49
CA GLY A 128 7.02 14.31 -15.45
C GLY A 128 8.15 14.35 -14.41
N GLY A 129 8.94 13.28 -14.33
CA GLY A 129 10.15 13.19 -13.51
C GLY A 129 10.24 11.97 -12.61
N ALA A 130 11.41 11.79 -11.96
CA ALA A 130 11.72 10.69 -11.06
C ALA A 130 10.89 10.70 -9.77
N ALA A 131 10.98 9.64 -8.96
CA ALA A 131 10.45 9.61 -7.61
C ALA A 131 11.09 10.69 -6.74
N GLY A 132 10.33 11.27 -5.81
CA GLY A 132 10.82 12.33 -4.92
C GLY A 132 10.73 13.76 -5.47
N GLY A 133 10.41 13.96 -6.76
CA GLY A 133 10.32 15.30 -7.39
C GLY A 133 9.09 16.14 -7.00
N GLY A 134 8.39 15.83 -5.91
CA GLY A 134 7.29 16.67 -5.41
C GLY A 134 5.98 16.58 -6.20
N LYS A 135 5.86 15.72 -7.22
CA LYS A 135 4.68 15.62 -8.10
C LYS A 135 3.36 15.40 -7.33
N SER A 136 3.37 14.52 -6.34
CA SER A 136 2.18 14.21 -5.53
C SER A 136 1.70 15.41 -4.72
N PHE A 137 2.63 16.21 -4.19
CA PHE A 137 2.29 17.45 -3.50
C PHE A 137 1.78 18.52 -4.47
N ALA A 138 2.44 18.71 -5.61
CA ALA A 138 1.97 19.64 -6.63
C ALA A 138 0.54 19.34 -7.07
N MET A 139 0.22 18.06 -7.29
CA MET A 139 -1.13 17.61 -7.65
C MET A 139 -2.18 17.87 -6.56
N LEU A 140 -1.79 17.84 -5.27
CA LEU A 140 -2.68 18.16 -4.16
C LEU A 140 -2.86 19.68 -3.98
N ILE A 141 -1.83 20.46 -4.29
CA ILE A 141 -1.84 21.94 -4.10
C ILE A 141 -2.57 22.64 -5.24
N ASP A 142 -2.35 22.21 -6.49
CA ASP A 142 -2.89 22.91 -7.65
C ASP A 142 -4.41 23.17 -7.57
N PRO A 143 -5.26 22.21 -7.23
CA PRO A 143 -6.70 22.46 -7.10
C PRO A 143 -7.07 23.40 -5.94
N LEU A 144 -6.21 23.60 -4.94
CA LEU A 144 -6.49 24.50 -3.83
C LEU A 144 -6.56 25.98 -4.26
N ARG A 145 -5.93 26.34 -5.38
CA ARG A 145 -5.92 27.71 -5.93
C ARG A 145 -7.31 28.33 -6.05
N TYR A 146 -8.31 27.52 -6.29
CA TYR A 146 -9.67 27.99 -6.58
C TYR A 146 -10.68 27.52 -5.53
N CYS A 147 -10.21 27.01 -4.39
CA CYS A 147 -11.09 26.54 -3.32
C CYS A 147 -11.81 27.65 -2.55
N ASP A 148 -11.53 28.89 -2.82
CA ASP A 148 -12.30 30.09 -2.42
C ASP A 148 -13.60 30.20 -3.21
N LYS A 149 -13.71 29.64 -4.40
CA LYS A 149 -14.86 29.75 -5.30
C LYS A 149 -15.83 28.57 -5.09
N SER A 150 -17.08 28.86 -4.76
CA SER A 150 -18.12 27.85 -4.46
C SER A 150 -18.40 26.89 -5.62
N ALA A 151 -18.22 27.33 -6.86
CA ALA A 151 -18.43 26.52 -8.06
C ALA A 151 -17.25 25.60 -8.40
N HIS A 152 -16.11 25.75 -7.69
CA HIS A 152 -14.92 24.95 -8.02
C HIS A 152 -15.14 23.47 -7.72
N ARG A 153 -14.81 22.64 -8.71
CA ARG A 153 -14.82 21.19 -8.63
C ARG A 153 -13.52 20.67 -9.21
N ALA A 154 -12.82 19.83 -8.45
CA ALA A 154 -11.61 19.18 -8.92
C ALA A 154 -11.71 17.67 -8.68
N LEU A 155 -11.09 16.89 -9.56
CA LEU A 155 -11.02 15.45 -9.48
C LEU A 155 -9.54 15.03 -9.55
N ILE A 156 -9.07 14.33 -8.52
CA ILE A 156 -7.72 13.76 -8.45
C ILE A 156 -7.83 12.27 -8.66
N LEU A 157 -7.19 11.76 -9.71
CA LEU A 157 -7.23 10.36 -10.07
C LEU A 157 -5.89 9.66 -9.86
N ARG A 158 -5.95 8.41 -9.44
CA ARG A 158 -4.83 7.48 -9.42
C ARG A 158 -5.22 6.17 -10.10
N ARG A 159 -4.23 5.36 -10.42
CA ARG A 159 -4.49 4.06 -11.04
C ARG A 159 -5.12 3.08 -10.05
N SER A 160 -4.67 3.08 -8.80
CA SER A 160 -5.11 2.11 -7.81
C SER A 160 -5.52 2.76 -6.50
N MET A 161 -6.35 2.05 -5.72
CA MET A 161 -6.80 2.48 -4.40
C MET A 161 -5.66 2.64 -3.38
N PRO A 162 -4.62 1.76 -3.33
CA PRO A 162 -3.48 1.97 -2.45
C PRO A 162 -2.73 3.28 -2.71
N GLU A 163 -2.47 3.61 -3.98
CA GLU A 163 -1.82 4.87 -4.37
C GLU A 163 -2.67 6.10 -4.02
N LEU A 164 -3.99 5.98 -4.16
CA LEU A 164 -4.92 7.04 -3.80
C LEU A 164 -4.94 7.31 -2.29
N ARG A 165 -4.84 6.26 -1.48
CA ARG A 165 -4.82 6.36 -0.01
C ARG A 165 -3.67 7.23 0.49
N GLU A 166 -2.47 7.07 -0.08
CA GLU A 166 -1.32 7.90 0.26
C GLU A 166 -1.59 9.40 -0.01
N LEU A 167 -2.26 9.72 -1.12
CA LEU A 167 -2.65 11.10 -1.43
C LEU A 167 -3.71 11.64 -0.47
N ILE A 168 -4.70 10.83 -0.11
CA ILE A 168 -5.73 11.19 0.85
C ILE A 168 -5.10 11.51 2.21
N ASP A 169 -4.17 10.68 2.68
CA ASP A 169 -3.50 10.88 3.97
C ASP A 169 -2.70 12.20 3.96
N LYS A 170 -1.94 12.48 2.90
CA LYS A 170 -1.25 13.77 2.73
C LYS A 170 -2.21 14.95 2.65
N SER A 171 -3.36 14.79 2.00
CA SER A 171 -4.37 15.85 1.94
C SER A 171 -4.97 16.19 3.31
N ARG A 172 -5.10 15.19 4.21
CA ARG A 172 -5.58 15.38 5.59
C ARG A 172 -4.63 16.22 6.44
N GLU A 173 -3.33 16.12 6.16
CA GLU A 173 -2.35 16.96 6.85
C GLU A 173 -2.32 18.38 6.32
N LEU A 174 -2.57 18.56 5.03
CA LEU A 174 -2.37 19.82 4.31
C LEU A 174 -3.63 20.70 4.22
N TYR A 175 -4.76 20.12 3.81
CA TYR A 175 -5.96 20.90 3.48
C TYR A 175 -6.57 21.63 4.68
N PRO A 176 -6.63 21.05 5.89
CA PRO A 176 -7.12 21.80 7.06
C PRO A 176 -6.21 22.97 7.49
N LYS A 177 -4.91 22.88 7.16
CA LYS A 177 -3.96 23.99 7.42
C LYS A 177 -4.17 25.12 6.44
N ALA A 178 -4.38 24.81 5.16
CA ALA A 178 -4.62 25.82 4.13
C ALA A 178 -6.02 26.43 4.19
N PHE A 179 -7.02 25.61 4.54
CA PHE A 179 -8.43 26.02 4.65
C PHE A 179 -9.04 25.51 5.95
N PRO A 180 -8.93 26.29 7.05
CA PRO A 180 -9.59 25.94 8.30
C PRO A 180 -11.09 25.72 8.10
N GLY A 181 -11.60 24.58 8.55
CA GLY A 181 -13.00 24.19 8.34
C GLY A 181 -13.26 23.28 7.12
N ALA A 182 -12.24 22.95 6.32
CA ALA A 182 -12.36 21.92 5.30
C ALA A 182 -12.66 20.56 5.95
N LYS A 183 -13.61 19.80 5.37
CA LYS A 183 -14.08 18.50 5.91
C LYS A 183 -13.97 17.40 4.86
N PHE A 184 -13.36 16.29 5.25
CA PHE A 184 -13.26 15.09 4.41
C PHE A 184 -14.41 14.13 4.66
N ARG A 185 -15.04 13.65 3.59
CA ARG A 185 -16.06 12.59 3.64
C ARG A 185 -15.44 11.28 3.20
N GLU A 186 -15.30 10.36 4.14
CA GLU A 186 -14.60 9.08 3.95
C GLU A 186 -15.22 8.19 2.86
N VAL A 187 -16.56 8.07 2.86
CA VAL A 187 -17.28 7.18 1.94
C VAL A 187 -17.15 7.69 0.49
N GLU A 188 -17.36 8.99 0.31
CA GLU A 188 -17.36 9.66 -0.99
C GLU A 188 -15.93 10.01 -1.45
N LYS A 189 -14.93 9.92 -0.55
CA LYS A 189 -13.56 10.39 -0.78
C LYS A 189 -13.51 11.83 -1.28
N LEU A 190 -14.28 12.69 -0.63
CA LEU A 190 -14.56 14.04 -1.06
C LEU A 190 -14.20 15.06 0.03
N TRP A 191 -13.41 16.06 -0.35
CA TRP A 191 -13.22 17.25 0.46
C TRP A 191 -14.30 18.28 0.16
N ASN A 192 -14.93 18.81 1.21
CA ASN A 192 -15.80 19.98 1.16
C ASN A 192 -15.11 21.15 1.84
N PHE A 193 -14.98 22.24 1.13
CA PHE A 193 -14.39 23.48 1.64
C PHE A 193 -15.47 24.45 2.15
N PRO A 194 -15.13 25.36 3.06
CA PRO A 194 -16.09 26.34 3.59
C PRO A 194 -16.79 27.19 2.52
N SER A 195 -16.12 27.46 1.42
CA SER A 195 -16.68 28.16 0.25
C SER A 195 -17.78 27.38 -0.50
N GLY A 196 -17.84 26.07 -0.32
CA GLY A 196 -18.65 25.16 -1.12
C GLY A 196 -17.88 24.45 -2.24
N ALA A 197 -16.59 24.79 -2.44
CA ALA A 197 -15.71 24.07 -3.35
C ALA A 197 -15.58 22.59 -2.96
N LYS A 198 -15.29 21.73 -3.94
CA LYS A 198 -15.15 20.28 -3.72
C LYS A 198 -13.94 19.74 -4.46
N ILE A 199 -13.19 18.86 -3.79
CA ILE A 199 -12.12 18.05 -4.41
C ILE A 199 -12.42 16.59 -4.16
N GLU A 200 -12.62 15.84 -5.21
CA GLU A 200 -12.92 14.40 -5.18
C GLU A 200 -11.65 13.59 -5.48
N PHE A 201 -11.52 12.46 -4.80
CA PHE A 201 -10.45 11.49 -5.01
C PHE A 201 -11.01 10.21 -5.62
N GLY A 202 -10.51 9.84 -6.79
CA GLY A 202 -10.94 8.67 -7.53
C GLY A 202 -9.80 7.80 -8.02
N PHE A 203 -10.14 6.62 -8.53
CA PHE A 203 -9.17 5.72 -9.16
C PHE A 203 -9.74 5.09 -10.42
N LEU A 204 -8.83 4.79 -11.36
CA LEU A 204 -9.11 4.17 -12.64
C LEU A 204 -8.26 2.90 -12.77
N GLU A 205 -8.75 1.79 -12.25
CA GLU A 205 -8.06 0.51 -12.29
C GLU A 205 -8.33 -0.23 -13.61
N ARG A 206 -9.54 -0.07 -14.14
CA ARG A 206 -10.01 -0.69 -15.37
C ARG A 206 -10.58 0.36 -16.31
N ASP A 207 -10.55 0.11 -17.61
CA ASP A 207 -11.09 1.02 -18.63
C ASP A 207 -12.57 1.36 -18.38
N ALA A 208 -13.34 0.41 -17.84
CA ALA A 208 -14.75 0.64 -17.49
C ALA A 208 -14.93 1.65 -16.34
N ASP A 209 -13.92 1.92 -15.52
CA ASP A 209 -14.03 2.88 -14.40
C ASP A 209 -14.16 4.33 -14.89
N VAL A 210 -13.77 4.61 -16.14
CA VAL A 210 -13.92 5.93 -16.77
C VAL A 210 -15.39 6.39 -16.79
N TYR A 211 -16.32 5.46 -16.98
CA TYR A 211 -17.75 5.77 -17.02
C TYR A 211 -18.32 6.30 -15.70
N ARG A 212 -17.64 6.05 -14.55
CA ARG A 212 -18.06 6.60 -13.25
C ARG A 212 -17.93 8.12 -13.17
N TYR A 213 -17.01 8.67 -13.94
CA TYR A 213 -16.68 10.10 -13.92
C TYR A 213 -17.22 10.83 -15.15
N GLN A 214 -18.02 10.15 -15.96
CA GLN A 214 -18.63 10.72 -17.15
C GLN A 214 -19.75 11.69 -16.74
N GLY A 215 -19.63 12.96 -17.13
CA GLY A 215 -20.62 13.99 -16.84
C GLY A 215 -20.44 14.73 -15.52
N GLN A 216 -19.26 14.63 -14.90
CA GLN A 216 -18.89 15.42 -13.73
C GLN A 216 -18.25 16.74 -14.12
#